data_4c0845ce4406add3f28d24cead99c756
#
_entry.id   4c0845ce4406add3f28d24cead99c756
#
_cell.length_a   1.000
_cell.length_b   1.000
_cell.length_c   1.000
_cell.angle_alpha   90.00
_cell.angle_beta   90.00
_cell.angle_gamma   90.00
#
_symmetry.space_group_name_H-M   'P 1'
#
loop_
_entity.id
_entity.type
_entity.pdbx_description
1 polymer ?
#
loop_
_entity_poly.entity_id
_entity_poly.type
_entity_poly.pdbx_seq_one_letter_code
_entity_poly.pdbx_strand_id
1 'polypeptide(L)'
;MRIEKITRKGKEFAVILIEDLQKLMDDSEMLADVKAYDAVKGRLERGEEELIPLEITERRIAGENPVKIWREYRELTQEGLSRASKVSRAMIAAIEAGHKTGGIATLKKLAAALEVDLDNLA
;
A
#
# COMPACT_ATOMS: atom_id res chain seq x y z
N MET A 1 3.08 3.40 -24.60
CA MET A 1 3.28 2.68 -23.33
C MET A 1 2.21 1.61 -23.16
N ARG A 2 2.60 0.44 -22.79
CA ARG A 2 1.69 -0.69 -22.66
C ARG A 2 1.57 -1.08 -21.19
N ILE A 3 0.39 -0.90 -20.64
CA ILE A 3 0.10 -1.29 -19.26
C ILE A 3 -0.80 -2.52 -19.32
N GLU A 4 -0.37 -3.60 -18.69
CA GLU A 4 -1.15 -4.81 -18.60
C GLU A 4 -1.77 -4.93 -17.20
N LYS A 5 -3.01 -5.36 -17.15
CA LYS A 5 -3.66 -5.69 -15.89
C LYS A 5 -3.56 -7.19 -15.68
N ILE A 6 -3.09 -7.59 -14.50
CA ILE A 6 -3.05 -9.00 -14.10
C ILE A 6 -3.90 -9.19 -12.86
N THR A 7 -4.48 -10.37 -12.73
CA THR A 7 -5.28 -10.73 -11.56
C THR A 7 -4.56 -11.83 -10.79
N ARG A 8 -4.29 -11.59 -9.50
CA ARG A 8 -3.75 -12.59 -8.60
C ARG A 8 -4.57 -12.59 -7.31
N LYS A 9 -4.96 -13.78 -6.87
CA LYS A 9 -5.79 -13.95 -5.66
C LYS A 9 -7.08 -13.12 -5.71
N GLY A 10 -7.67 -12.97 -6.90
CA GLY A 10 -8.89 -12.18 -7.09
C GLY A 10 -8.69 -10.67 -7.08
N LYS A 11 -7.45 -10.19 -7.09
CA LYS A 11 -7.14 -8.75 -7.08
C LYS A 11 -6.44 -8.34 -8.37
N GLU A 12 -6.72 -7.13 -8.81
CA GLU A 12 -6.11 -6.56 -10.02
C GLU A 12 -4.82 -5.82 -9.70
N PHE A 13 -3.80 -6.07 -10.51
CA PHE A 13 -2.52 -5.39 -10.45
C PHE A 13 -2.21 -4.76 -11.80
N ALA A 14 -1.60 -3.60 -11.79
CA ALA A 14 -1.07 -2.99 -13.00
C ALA A 14 0.37 -3.45 -13.19
N VAL A 15 0.66 -3.98 -14.39
CA VAL A 15 2.01 -4.39 -14.76
C VAL A 15 2.44 -3.53 -15.93
N ILE A 16 3.61 -2.92 -15.81
CA ILE A 16 4.22 -2.10 -16.84
C ILE A 16 5.59 -2.69 -17.19
N LEU A 17 5.94 -2.69 -18.47
CA LEU A 17 7.28 -3.11 -18.87
C LEU A 17 8.32 -2.17 -18.28
N ILE A 18 9.44 -2.74 -17.81
CA ILE A 18 10.52 -1.97 -17.21
C ILE A 18 11.04 -0.90 -18.18
N GLU A 19 11.12 -1.22 -19.46
CA GLU A 19 11.54 -0.27 -20.50
C GLU A 19 10.61 0.93 -20.60
N ASP A 20 9.30 0.70 -20.52
CA ASP A 20 8.30 1.77 -20.56
C ASP A 20 8.34 2.60 -19.28
N LEU A 21 8.53 1.96 -18.14
CA LEU A 21 8.70 2.65 -16.87
C LEU A 21 9.95 3.54 -16.91
N GLN A 22 11.04 3.03 -17.46
CA GLN A 22 12.29 3.78 -17.59
C GLN A 22 12.10 5.02 -18.46
N LYS A 23 11.38 4.90 -19.57
CA LYS A 23 11.05 6.05 -20.41
C LYS A 23 10.24 7.10 -19.68
N LEU A 24 9.24 6.67 -18.91
CA LEU A 24 8.45 7.58 -18.09
C LEU A 24 9.32 8.33 -17.09
N MET A 25 10.25 7.62 -16.46
CA MET A 25 11.16 8.22 -15.49
C MET A 25 12.15 9.17 -16.14
N ASP A 26 12.66 8.82 -17.32
CA ASP A 26 13.60 9.65 -18.08
C ASP A 26 12.91 10.94 -18.59
N ASP A 27 11.65 10.85 -18.96
CA ASP A 27 10.86 11.98 -19.44
C ASP A 27 10.37 12.88 -18.30
N SER A 28 10.49 12.43 -17.05
CA SER A 28 10.04 13.16 -15.88
C SER A 28 11.22 13.84 -15.19
N GLU A 29 11.16 15.16 -15.09
CA GLU A 29 12.17 15.94 -14.35
C GLU A 29 12.23 15.56 -12.86
N MET A 30 11.14 15.00 -12.31
CA MET A 30 11.06 14.58 -10.92
C MET A 30 11.80 13.28 -10.65
N LEU A 31 12.14 12.52 -11.67
CA LEU A 31 12.71 11.18 -11.54
C LEU A 31 14.11 11.10 -12.16
N ALA A 32 14.87 12.18 -12.06
CA ALA A 32 16.26 12.22 -12.50
C ALA A 32 17.18 11.31 -11.66
N ASP A 33 16.66 10.68 -10.59
CA ASP A 33 17.43 9.81 -9.72
C ASP A 33 17.42 8.36 -10.23
N VAL A 34 18.37 8.05 -11.08
CA VAL A 34 18.59 6.71 -11.63
C VAL A 34 18.87 5.68 -10.52
N LYS A 35 19.50 6.11 -9.42
CA LYS A 35 19.80 5.20 -8.30
C LYS A 35 18.54 4.72 -7.62
N ALA A 36 17.54 5.60 -7.44
CA ALA A 36 16.26 5.21 -6.86
C ALA A 36 15.54 4.18 -7.76
N TYR A 37 15.57 4.41 -9.07
CA TYR A 37 15.01 3.47 -10.03
C TYR A 37 15.70 2.10 -9.94
N ASP A 38 17.03 2.06 -9.98
CA ASP A 38 17.78 0.82 -9.91
C ASP A 38 17.54 0.06 -8.60
N ALA A 39 17.41 0.77 -7.49
CA ALA A 39 17.12 0.17 -6.20
C ALA A 39 15.74 -0.49 -6.18
N VAL A 40 14.70 0.18 -6.69
CA VAL A 40 13.34 -0.37 -6.78
C VAL A 40 13.31 -1.56 -7.73
N LYS A 41 13.94 -1.44 -8.90
CA LYS A 41 14.04 -2.50 -9.87
C LYS A 41 14.68 -3.75 -9.27
N GLY A 42 15.80 -3.58 -8.56
CA GLY A 42 16.51 -4.67 -7.92
C GLY A 42 15.65 -5.38 -6.87
N ARG A 43 14.89 -4.63 -6.07
CA ARG A 43 13.97 -5.22 -5.07
C ARG A 43 12.84 -5.99 -5.72
N LEU A 44 12.25 -5.48 -6.78
CA LEU A 44 11.20 -6.18 -7.53
C LEU A 44 11.73 -7.49 -8.14
N GLU A 45 12.91 -7.46 -8.72
CA GLU A 45 13.55 -8.65 -9.33
C GLU A 45 13.87 -9.72 -8.27
N ARG A 46 14.24 -9.30 -7.06
CA ARG A 46 14.51 -10.22 -5.95
C ARG A 46 13.27 -10.69 -5.20
N GLY A 47 12.10 -10.19 -5.54
CA GLY A 47 10.85 -10.50 -4.84
C GLY A 47 10.77 -9.87 -3.44
N GLU A 48 11.57 -8.87 -3.15
CA GLU A 48 11.58 -8.17 -1.86
C GLU A 48 10.48 -7.11 -1.74
N GLU A 49 9.91 -6.69 -2.87
CA GLU A 49 8.81 -5.75 -2.90
C GLU A 49 7.52 -6.45 -3.31
N GLU A 50 6.44 -6.16 -2.62
CA GLU A 50 5.11 -6.61 -3.00
C GLU A 50 4.51 -5.62 -4.01
N LEU A 51 3.80 -6.16 -4.99
CA LEU A 51 3.00 -5.35 -5.90
C LEU A 51 1.78 -4.84 -5.15
N ILE A 52 1.60 -3.53 -5.11
CA ILE A 52 0.43 -2.91 -4.50
C ILE A 52 -0.71 -2.94 -5.52
N PRO A 53 -1.90 -3.48 -5.17
CA PRO A 53 -3.04 -3.46 -6.07
C PRO A 53 -3.41 -2.04 -6.49
N LEU A 54 -3.78 -1.87 -7.75
CA LEU A 54 -4.17 -0.57 -8.29
C LEU A 54 -5.31 0.08 -7.49
N GLU A 55 -6.27 -0.71 -7.03
CA GLU A 55 -7.39 -0.20 -6.24
C GLU A 55 -6.94 0.47 -4.94
N ILE A 56 -5.88 -0.04 -4.31
CA ILE A 56 -5.31 0.57 -3.10
C ILE A 56 -4.74 1.95 -3.44
N THR A 57 -3.96 2.03 -4.51
CA THR A 57 -3.35 3.29 -4.96
C THR A 57 -4.41 4.32 -5.32
N GLU A 58 -5.45 3.92 -6.05
CA GLU A 58 -6.55 4.81 -6.44
C GLU A 58 -7.28 5.35 -5.22
N ARG A 59 -7.57 4.52 -4.24
CA ARG A 59 -8.26 4.93 -3.02
C ARG A 59 -7.40 5.88 -2.18
N ARG A 60 -6.09 5.64 -2.10
CA ARG A 60 -5.18 6.55 -1.40
C ARG A 60 -5.11 7.92 -2.07
N ILE A 61 -5.06 7.96 -3.39
CA ILE A 61 -5.07 9.21 -4.15
C ILE A 61 -6.39 9.96 -3.92
N ALA A 62 -7.50 9.25 -3.79
CA ALA A 62 -8.80 9.83 -3.47
C ALA A 62 -8.91 10.37 -2.04
N GLY A 63 -7.90 10.15 -1.20
CA GLY A 63 -7.86 10.66 0.16
C GLY A 63 -8.47 9.76 1.22
N GLU A 64 -8.76 8.50 0.89
CA GLU A 64 -9.29 7.54 1.87
C GLU A 64 -8.23 7.15 2.90
N ASN A 65 -8.70 6.79 4.10
CA ASN A 65 -7.80 6.41 5.19
C ASN A 65 -7.06 5.11 4.89
N PRO A 66 -5.72 5.04 5.00
CA PRO A 66 -4.96 3.84 4.69
C PRO A 66 -5.35 2.62 5.52
N VAL A 67 -5.65 2.79 6.80
CA VAL A 67 -6.06 1.67 7.66
C VAL A 67 -7.35 1.05 7.16
N LYS A 68 -8.32 1.88 6.80
CA LYS A 68 -9.59 1.42 6.23
C LYS A 68 -9.39 0.70 4.91
N ILE A 69 -8.57 1.27 4.02
CA ILE A 69 -8.29 0.69 2.70
C ILE A 69 -7.70 -0.72 2.85
N TRP A 70 -6.65 -0.87 3.64
CA TRP A 70 -5.99 -2.16 3.83
C TRP A 70 -6.86 -3.16 4.57
N ARG A 71 -7.66 -2.68 5.55
CA ARG A 71 -8.61 -3.53 6.27
C ARG A 71 -9.63 -4.16 5.32
N GLU A 72 -10.24 -3.33 4.47
CA GLU A 72 -11.22 -3.80 3.50
C GLU A 72 -10.58 -4.71 2.45
N TYR A 73 -9.36 -4.39 2.03
CA TYR A 73 -8.61 -5.23 1.11
C TYR A 73 -8.34 -6.62 1.68
N ARG A 74 -8.05 -6.72 2.98
CA ARG A 74 -7.86 -8.00 3.67
C ARG A 74 -9.19 -8.66 4.07
N GLU A 75 -10.31 -8.05 3.72
CA GLU A 75 -11.66 -8.55 4.03
C GLU A 75 -11.93 -8.69 5.54
N LEU A 76 -11.37 -7.77 6.32
CA LEU A 76 -11.58 -7.71 7.77
C LEU A 76 -12.60 -6.66 8.14
N THR A 77 -13.41 -6.97 9.16
CA THR A 77 -14.24 -5.97 9.84
C THR A 77 -13.39 -5.19 10.83
N GLN A 78 -13.89 -4.06 11.34
CA GLN A 78 -13.21 -3.33 12.41
C GLN A 78 -13.01 -4.23 13.64
N GLU A 79 -13.99 -5.04 13.97
CA GLU A 79 -13.90 -6.00 15.07
C GLU A 79 -12.86 -7.09 14.79
N GLY A 80 -12.82 -7.62 13.57
CA GLY A 80 -11.82 -8.60 13.16
C GLY A 80 -10.40 -8.05 13.24
N LEU A 81 -10.20 -6.82 12.79
CA LEU A 81 -8.90 -6.15 12.90
C LEU A 81 -8.54 -5.89 14.36
N SER A 82 -9.52 -5.51 15.19
CA SER A 82 -9.30 -5.31 16.63
C SER A 82 -8.77 -6.59 17.30
N ARG A 83 -9.38 -7.72 16.99
CA ARG A 83 -8.93 -9.02 17.52
C ARG A 83 -7.52 -9.38 17.06
N ALA A 84 -7.24 -9.17 15.78
CA ALA A 84 -5.94 -9.53 15.21
C ALA A 84 -4.81 -8.61 15.69
N SER A 85 -5.08 -7.32 15.84
CA SER A 85 -4.08 -6.32 16.20
C SER A 85 -3.97 -6.07 17.70
N LYS A 86 -4.98 -6.45 18.47
CA LYS A 86 -5.13 -6.11 19.89
C LYS A 86 -5.29 -4.60 20.14
N VAL A 87 -5.69 -3.87 19.11
CA VAL A 87 -6.07 -2.46 19.20
C VAL A 87 -7.58 -2.40 19.37
N SER A 88 -8.08 -1.53 20.25
CA SER A 88 -9.52 -1.44 20.48
C SER A 88 -10.27 -1.03 19.22
N ARG A 89 -11.48 -1.56 19.05
CA ARG A 89 -12.35 -1.19 17.94
C ARG A 89 -12.62 0.31 17.91
N ALA A 90 -12.81 0.92 19.08
CA ALA A 90 -13.03 2.36 19.18
C ALA A 90 -11.85 3.17 18.64
N MET A 91 -10.61 2.72 18.91
CA MET A 91 -9.43 3.35 18.39
C MET A 91 -9.34 3.19 16.87
N ILE A 92 -9.60 2.00 16.35
CA ILE A 92 -9.61 1.74 14.91
C ILE A 92 -10.65 2.63 14.22
N ALA A 93 -11.86 2.70 14.76
CA ALA A 93 -12.93 3.55 14.21
C ALA A 93 -12.52 5.03 14.21
N ALA A 94 -11.88 5.51 15.28
CA ALA A 94 -11.42 6.89 15.37
C ALA A 94 -10.31 7.19 14.36
N ILE A 95 -9.39 6.26 14.15
CA ILE A 95 -8.33 6.40 13.15
C ILE A 95 -8.91 6.43 11.74
N GLU A 96 -9.83 5.52 11.42
CA GLU A 96 -10.45 5.46 10.09
C GLU A 96 -11.30 6.68 9.79
N ALA A 97 -11.91 7.27 10.81
CA ALA A 97 -12.72 8.49 10.67
C ALA A 97 -11.86 9.77 10.62
N GLY A 98 -10.55 9.66 10.83
CA GLY A 98 -9.65 10.81 10.84
C GLY A 98 -9.65 11.61 12.13
N HIS A 99 -10.30 11.12 13.19
CA HIS A 99 -10.33 11.80 14.50
C HIS A 99 -9.06 11.60 15.31
N LYS A 100 -8.32 10.54 15.04
CA LYS A 100 -7.03 10.23 15.67
C LYS A 100 -6.07 9.68 14.62
N THR A 101 -4.79 9.98 14.78
CA THR A 101 -3.75 9.42 13.91
C THR A 101 -3.17 8.12 14.45
N GLY A 102 -3.34 7.86 15.74
CA GLY A 102 -2.71 6.74 16.42
C GLY A 102 -1.23 6.99 16.68
N GLY A 103 -0.69 6.39 17.73
CA GLY A 103 0.74 6.40 17.98
C GLY A 103 1.47 5.38 17.10
N ILE A 104 2.80 5.51 17.02
CA ILE A 104 3.62 4.57 16.25
C ILE A 104 3.40 3.13 16.73
N ALA A 105 3.31 2.90 18.04
CA ALA A 105 3.07 1.56 18.59
C ALA A 105 1.73 0.99 18.12
N THR A 106 0.68 1.80 18.09
CA THR A 106 -0.64 1.40 17.60
C THR A 106 -0.58 1.07 16.10
N LEU A 107 0.04 1.93 15.32
CA LEU A 107 0.18 1.72 13.87
C LEU A 107 1.01 0.47 13.55
N LYS A 108 2.04 0.18 14.33
CA LYS A 108 2.82 -1.05 14.18
C LYS A 108 1.98 -2.30 14.41
N LYS A 109 1.10 -2.29 15.41
CA LYS A 109 0.19 -3.39 15.66
C LYS A 109 -0.79 -3.59 14.52
N LEU A 110 -1.33 -2.50 13.99
CA LEU A 110 -2.24 -2.54 12.84
C LEU A 110 -1.51 -3.02 11.59
N ALA A 111 -0.32 -2.54 11.33
CA ALA A 111 0.48 -2.96 10.18
C ALA A 111 0.77 -4.47 10.22
N ALA A 112 1.15 -4.99 11.39
CA ALA A 112 1.39 -6.42 11.56
C ALA A 112 0.12 -7.25 11.29
N ALA A 113 -1.03 -6.80 11.80
CA ALA A 113 -2.30 -7.48 11.60
C ALA A 113 -2.76 -7.43 10.13
N LEU A 114 -2.47 -6.35 9.44
CA LEU A 114 -2.81 -6.17 8.03
C LEU A 114 -1.76 -6.74 7.07
N GLU A 115 -0.64 -7.23 7.61
CA GLU A 115 0.47 -7.78 6.83
C GLU A 115 1.05 -6.77 5.84
N VAL A 116 1.22 -5.53 6.28
CA VAL A 116 1.82 -4.46 5.48
C VAL A 116 2.90 -3.76 6.28
N ASP A 117 3.75 -3.01 5.58
CA ASP A 117 4.74 -2.17 6.24
C ASP A 117 4.08 -0.95 6.88
N LEU A 118 4.69 -0.44 7.95
CA LEU A 118 4.21 0.75 8.64
C LEU A 118 4.04 1.94 7.68
N ASP A 119 4.93 2.08 6.72
CA ASP A 119 4.89 3.16 5.73
C ASP A 119 3.62 3.17 4.90
N ASN A 120 2.95 2.03 4.77
CA ASN A 120 1.69 1.93 4.04
C ASN A 120 0.51 2.47 4.83
N LEU A 121 0.66 2.67 6.15
CA LEU A 121 -0.37 3.21 7.03
C LEU A 121 -0.10 4.66 7.45
N ALA A 122 1.12 5.12 7.29
CA ALA A 122 1.53 6.46 7.71
C ALA A 122 1.17 7.53 6.66
#